data_b9237b6c9fc39ef2a68c9cee846ab5f1
#
_entry.id   b9237b6c9fc39ef2a68c9cee846ab5f1
#
_cell.length_a   1.000
_cell.length_b   1.000
_cell.length_c   1.000
_cell.angle_alpha   90.00
_cell.angle_beta   90.00
_cell.angle_gamma   90.00
#
_symmetry.space_group_name_H-M   'P 1'
#
loop_
_entity.id
_entity.type
_entity.pdbx_description
1 polymer ?
#
loop_
_entity_poly.entity_id
_entity_poly.type
_entity_poly.pdbx_seq_one_letter_code
_entity_poly.pdbx_strand_id
1 'polypeptide(L)'
;MSDFTSNFWSLYVAGISLVGIVACLLLLYFSGKAKAMTVDDNTTGHVWDGDLREMNNPLPRWWVGLFLITIVFSLGYLALYPGLGTNAGQLAWTSTGQYDAEVAKANQELAPLYAKFSGMPPEEVAKDPQAMAIGDRLFMNNCAQCHGSDARGSKGFPNLTDKDWLHGGSHEKIQESLLKGRNGLMPPMAAAVGSPEDVRNLAQYVLSLSKSPHDSLKAALGQPKFTTCAACHGADGKGNHALGAPNLTDDIWLHGWGENAIVAMINNGKANQMPAQAGKLTDPQLHVLASYVWGLSNNPAKVAAK
;
A
#
# COMPACT_ATOMS: atom_id res chain seq x y z
N MET A 1 3.89 3.06 -25.07
CA MET A 1 5.06 2.16 -25.14
C MET A 1 4.54 0.76 -25.34
N SER A 2 5.18 -0.05 -26.16
CA SER A 2 4.78 -1.45 -26.30
C SER A 2 5.34 -2.24 -25.13
N ASP A 3 4.50 -2.99 -24.44
CA ASP A 3 4.90 -3.86 -23.33
C ASP A 3 5.64 -5.13 -23.81
N PHE A 4 5.92 -5.23 -25.08
CA PHE A 4 6.61 -6.37 -25.68
C PHE A 4 8.13 -6.17 -25.68
N THR A 5 8.84 -7.17 -25.17
CA THR A 5 10.32 -7.18 -25.11
C THR A 5 10.99 -7.34 -26.48
N SER A 6 10.25 -7.83 -27.49
CA SER A 6 10.74 -7.96 -28.88
C SER A 6 9.59 -8.00 -29.90
N ASN A 7 9.90 -7.68 -31.15
CA ASN A 7 8.96 -7.77 -32.27
C ASN A 7 8.40 -9.19 -32.49
N PHE A 8 9.14 -10.21 -32.09
CA PHE A 8 8.67 -11.59 -32.17
C PHE A 8 7.35 -11.80 -31.42
N TRP A 9 7.28 -11.35 -30.17
CA TRP A 9 6.08 -11.50 -29.35
C TRP A 9 4.91 -10.69 -29.88
N SER A 10 5.16 -9.50 -30.42
CA SER A 10 4.14 -8.70 -31.08
C SER A 10 3.51 -9.42 -32.26
N LEU A 11 4.37 -9.97 -33.17
CA LEU A 11 3.91 -10.74 -34.33
C LEU A 11 3.23 -12.05 -33.92
N TYR A 12 3.74 -12.72 -32.90
CA TYR A 12 3.14 -13.94 -32.36
C TYR A 12 1.71 -13.69 -31.88
N VAL A 13 1.48 -12.67 -31.06
CA VAL A 13 0.14 -12.30 -30.56
C VAL A 13 -0.80 -11.90 -31.70
N ALA A 14 -0.33 -11.03 -32.62
CA ALA A 14 -1.12 -10.62 -33.77
C ALA A 14 -1.47 -11.80 -34.67
N GLY A 15 -0.48 -12.64 -34.97
CA GLY A 15 -0.65 -13.82 -35.84
C GLY A 15 -1.65 -14.83 -35.27
N ILE A 16 -1.49 -15.23 -34.01
CA ILE A 16 -2.37 -16.22 -33.39
C ILE A 16 -3.81 -15.70 -33.27
N SER A 17 -3.97 -14.41 -32.98
CA SER A 17 -5.30 -13.77 -32.87
C SER A 17 -6.02 -13.77 -34.24
N LEU A 18 -5.36 -13.34 -35.30
CA LEU A 18 -5.94 -13.28 -36.64
C LEU A 18 -6.20 -14.70 -37.21
N VAL A 19 -5.24 -15.61 -37.02
CA VAL A 19 -5.42 -17.02 -37.42
C VAL A 19 -6.57 -17.65 -36.66
N GLY A 20 -6.71 -17.37 -35.36
CA GLY A 20 -7.84 -17.85 -34.54
C GLY A 20 -9.18 -17.36 -35.07
N ILE A 21 -9.30 -16.06 -35.42
CA ILE A 21 -10.52 -15.48 -35.98
C ILE A 21 -10.87 -16.14 -37.34
N VAL A 22 -9.88 -16.30 -38.21
CA VAL A 22 -10.06 -16.97 -39.50
C VAL A 22 -10.47 -18.44 -39.32
N ALA A 23 -9.80 -19.15 -38.40
CA ALA A 23 -10.15 -20.54 -38.09
C ALA A 23 -11.60 -20.67 -37.57
N CYS A 24 -12.04 -19.76 -36.69
CA CYS A 24 -13.41 -19.71 -36.23
C CYS A 24 -14.42 -19.46 -37.35
N LEU A 25 -14.09 -18.55 -38.31
CA LEU A 25 -14.94 -18.31 -39.49
C LEU A 25 -15.03 -19.57 -40.38
N LEU A 26 -13.91 -20.23 -40.64
CA LEU A 26 -13.87 -21.45 -41.42
C LEU A 26 -14.65 -22.59 -40.73
N LEU A 27 -14.48 -22.74 -39.43
CA LEU A 27 -15.20 -23.73 -38.63
C LEU A 27 -16.72 -23.49 -38.73
N LEU A 28 -17.17 -22.23 -38.57
CA LEU A 28 -18.58 -21.85 -38.69
C LEU A 28 -19.13 -22.16 -40.08
N TYR A 29 -18.35 -21.82 -41.13
CA TYR A 29 -18.71 -22.08 -42.52
C TYR A 29 -18.88 -23.59 -42.81
N PHE A 30 -17.92 -24.42 -42.40
CA PHE A 30 -17.95 -25.86 -42.63
C PHE A 30 -19.03 -26.53 -41.80
N SER A 31 -19.17 -26.16 -40.50
CA SER A 31 -20.23 -26.69 -39.64
C SER A 31 -21.62 -26.31 -40.09
N GLY A 32 -21.81 -25.10 -40.65
CA GLY A 32 -23.08 -24.65 -41.23
C GLY A 32 -23.46 -25.39 -42.50
N LYS A 33 -22.51 -26.02 -43.20
CA LYS A 33 -22.71 -26.82 -44.40
C LYS A 33 -22.93 -28.33 -44.12
N ALA A 34 -22.80 -28.74 -42.86
CA ALA A 34 -23.06 -30.15 -42.53
C ALA A 34 -24.47 -30.53 -42.98
N LYS A 35 -24.53 -31.43 -43.98
CA LYS A 35 -25.79 -32.01 -44.45
C LYS A 35 -26.27 -32.99 -43.40
N ALA A 36 -27.60 -33.02 -43.19
CA ALA A 36 -28.19 -34.11 -42.45
C ALA A 36 -27.69 -35.44 -43.06
N MET A 37 -27.14 -36.34 -42.25
CA MET A 37 -26.74 -37.65 -42.73
C MET A 37 -28.00 -38.41 -43.16
N THR A 38 -27.91 -39.14 -44.25
CA THR A 38 -29.01 -39.93 -44.82
C THR A 38 -29.21 -41.27 -44.09
N VAL A 39 -29.02 -41.26 -42.77
CA VAL A 39 -29.37 -42.42 -41.92
C VAL A 39 -30.83 -42.24 -41.50
N ASP A 40 -31.63 -43.27 -41.57
CA ASP A 40 -33.07 -43.20 -41.31
C ASP A 40 -33.48 -42.58 -39.97
N ASP A 41 -32.55 -42.48 -39.02
CA ASP A 41 -32.77 -41.92 -37.68
C ASP A 41 -32.19 -40.51 -37.47
N ASN A 42 -31.60 -39.86 -38.47
CA ASN A 42 -30.93 -38.52 -38.40
C ASN A 42 -29.91 -38.38 -37.26
N THR A 43 -29.19 -39.44 -36.93
CA THR A 43 -28.13 -39.43 -35.93
C THR A 43 -26.76 -39.32 -36.57
N THR A 44 -25.74 -38.89 -35.79
CA THR A 44 -24.32 -38.87 -36.20
C THR A 44 -23.70 -40.26 -36.24
N GLY A 45 -24.38 -41.28 -35.70
CA GLY A 45 -23.86 -42.62 -35.49
C GLY A 45 -23.11 -42.82 -34.18
N HIS A 46 -22.82 -41.74 -33.43
CA HIS A 46 -22.23 -41.86 -32.13
C HIS A 46 -23.26 -42.22 -31.05
N VAL A 47 -22.90 -43.17 -30.20
CA VAL A 47 -23.72 -43.62 -29.07
C VAL A 47 -22.95 -43.40 -27.79
N TRP A 48 -23.53 -42.68 -26.85
CA TRP A 48 -22.99 -42.37 -25.52
C TRP A 48 -23.77 -43.21 -24.48
N ASP A 49 -23.10 -43.69 -23.47
CA ASP A 49 -23.69 -44.45 -22.34
C ASP A 49 -24.59 -45.64 -22.77
N GLY A 50 -24.40 -46.18 -24.01
CA GLY A 50 -25.06 -47.34 -24.51
C GLY A 50 -26.41 -47.07 -25.21
N ASP A 51 -27.09 -45.97 -24.94
CA ASP A 51 -28.44 -45.65 -25.48
C ASP A 51 -28.63 -44.20 -25.97
N LEU A 52 -27.84 -43.26 -25.52
CA LEU A 52 -27.92 -41.85 -25.95
C LEU A 52 -27.31 -41.68 -27.35
N ARG A 53 -28.16 -41.26 -28.30
CA ARG A 53 -27.73 -41.01 -29.68
C ARG A 53 -27.66 -39.51 -29.97
N GLU A 54 -26.54 -39.10 -30.55
CA GLU A 54 -26.34 -37.73 -30.97
C GLU A 54 -27.10 -37.43 -32.26
N MET A 55 -27.95 -36.42 -32.22
CA MET A 55 -28.75 -35.99 -33.39
C MET A 55 -27.91 -35.04 -34.27
N ASN A 56 -27.92 -35.26 -35.58
CA ASN A 56 -27.22 -34.42 -36.55
C ASN A 56 -28.11 -33.23 -36.99
N ASN A 57 -28.36 -32.31 -36.05
CA ASN A 57 -29.16 -31.13 -36.33
C ASN A 57 -28.28 -30.00 -36.86
N PRO A 58 -28.75 -29.20 -37.85
CA PRO A 58 -28.03 -28.02 -38.31
C PRO A 58 -27.96 -26.96 -37.21
N LEU A 59 -26.91 -26.13 -37.25
CA LEU A 59 -26.76 -25.02 -36.31
C LEU A 59 -27.95 -24.06 -36.38
N PRO A 60 -28.49 -23.61 -35.23
CA PRO A 60 -29.58 -22.64 -35.21
C PRO A 60 -29.16 -21.33 -35.91
N ARG A 61 -30.04 -20.78 -36.79
CA ARG A 61 -29.73 -19.57 -37.56
C ARG A 61 -29.38 -18.36 -36.67
N TRP A 62 -30.07 -18.21 -35.55
CA TRP A 62 -29.82 -17.14 -34.61
C TRP A 62 -28.41 -17.26 -33.99
N TRP A 63 -27.96 -18.48 -33.70
CA TRP A 63 -26.64 -18.75 -33.15
C TRP A 63 -25.52 -18.41 -34.16
N VAL A 64 -25.70 -18.82 -35.43
CA VAL A 64 -24.78 -18.46 -36.53
C VAL A 64 -24.71 -16.94 -36.67
N GLY A 65 -25.87 -16.25 -36.65
CA GLY A 65 -25.94 -14.79 -36.71
C GLY A 65 -25.22 -14.12 -35.55
N LEU A 66 -25.44 -14.61 -34.32
CA LEU A 66 -24.74 -14.09 -33.11
C LEU A 66 -23.22 -14.27 -33.23
N PHE A 67 -22.79 -15.45 -33.68
CA PHE A 67 -21.37 -15.71 -33.83
C PHE A 67 -20.68 -14.81 -34.88
N LEU A 68 -21.35 -14.55 -35.99
CA LEU A 68 -20.88 -13.58 -37.02
C LEU A 68 -20.80 -12.16 -36.43
N ILE A 69 -21.78 -11.74 -35.66
CA ILE A 69 -21.76 -10.43 -34.97
C ILE A 69 -20.53 -10.32 -34.05
N THR A 70 -20.19 -11.37 -33.27
CA THR A 70 -19.01 -11.36 -32.40
C THR A 70 -17.73 -11.25 -33.20
N ILE A 71 -17.63 -11.89 -34.38
CA ILE A 71 -16.46 -11.78 -35.26
C ILE A 71 -16.34 -10.35 -35.81
N VAL A 72 -17.41 -9.75 -36.31
CA VAL A 72 -17.44 -8.38 -36.80
C VAL A 72 -17.05 -7.41 -35.70
N PHE A 73 -17.60 -7.60 -34.50
CA PHE A 73 -17.23 -6.82 -33.30
C PHE A 73 -15.73 -6.96 -32.99
N SER A 74 -15.19 -8.18 -32.99
CA SER A 74 -13.77 -8.43 -32.70
C SER A 74 -12.85 -7.73 -33.69
N LEU A 75 -13.18 -7.78 -34.98
CA LEU A 75 -12.39 -7.08 -36.02
C LEU A 75 -12.48 -5.55 -35.86
N GLY A 76 -13.67 -5.03 -35.57
CA GLY A 76 -13.86 -3.61 -35.29
C GLY A 76 -13.11 -3.16 -34.05
N TYR A 77 -13.16 -3.97 -32.98
CA TYR A 77 -12.41 -3.71 -31.74
C TYR A 77 -10.90 -3.67 -32.00
N LEU A 78 -10.35 -4.67 -32.69
CA LEU A 78 -8.92 -4.74 -33.02
C LEU A 78 -8.43 -3.62 -33.94
N ALA A 79 -9.32 -3.05 -34.77
CA ALA A 79 -9.01 -1.87 -35.57
C ALA A 79 -8.98 -0.59 -34.74
N LEU A 80 -9.87 -0.45 -33.76
CA LEU A 80 -10.03 0.76 -32.94
C LEU A 80 -9.07 0.79 -31.74
N TYR A 81 -8.93 -0.33 -31.05
CA TYR A 81 -8.19 -0.46 -29.77
C TYR A 81 -6.91 -1.27 -29.95
N PRO A 82 -5.92 -1.10 -29.07
CA PRO A 82 -4.73 -1.95 -29.08
C PRO A 82 -5.11 -3.40 -28.76
N GLY A 83 -4.62 -4.33 -29.57
CA GLY A 83 -4.91 -5.77 -29.40
C GLY A 83 -4.11 -6.65 -30.37
N LEU A 84 -3.43 -6.03 -31.36
CA LEU A 84 -2.59 -6.72 -32.35
C LEU A 84 -1.10 -6.39 -32.09
N GLY A 85 -0.57 -6.91 -30.99
CA GLY A 85 0.82 -6.70 -30.61
C GLY A 85 1.15 -5.22 -30.35
N THR A 86 2.10 -4.66 -31.05
CA THR A 86 2.53 -3.25 -30.92
C THR A 86 1.59 -2.25 -31.61
N ASN A 87 0.53 -2.71 -32.28
CA ASN A 87 -0.42 -1.83 -32.94
C ASN A 87 -1.29 -1.11 -31.90
N ALA A 88 -1.23 0.21 -31.88
CA ALA A 88 -1.99 1.04 -30.95
C ALA A 88 -3.49 1.15 -31.26
N GLY A 89 -3.95 0.64 -32.41
CA GLY A 89 -5.29 0.90 -32.92
C GLY A 89 -5.48 2.36 -33.34
N GLN A 90 -6.65 2.67 -33.92
CA GLN A 90 -6.94 4.05 -34.35
C GLN A 90 -7.13 5.02 -33.18
N LEU A 91 -7.66 4.53 -32.04
CA LEU A 91 -7.91 5.35 -30.87
C LEU A 91 -6.67 5.51 -29.97
N ALA A 92 -5.60 4.73 -30.21
CA ALA A 92 -4.36 4.73 -29.40
C ALA A 92 -4.64 4.70 -27.88
N TRP A 93 -5.77 4.11 -27.48
CA TRP A 93 -6.22 4.04 -26.09
C TRP A 93 -5.31 3.11 -25.28
N THR A 94 -4.98 3.54 -24.04
CA THR A 94 -4.32 2.68 -23.05
C THR A 94 -4.96 2.90 -21.70
N SER A 95 -5.00 1.87 -20.87
CA SER A 95 -5.51 1.97 -19.51
C SER A 95 -4.70 2.95 -18.65
N THR A 96 -3.38 3.00 -18.84
CA THR A 96 -2.51 3.98 -18.20
C THR A 96 -2.80 5.40 -18.66
N GLY A 97 -2.97 5.63 -19.97
CA GLY A 97 -3.31 6.95 -20.51
C GLY A 97 -4.68 7.46 -20.03
N GLN A 98 -5.66 6.56 -19.92
CA GLN A 98 -6.96 6.90 -19.34
C GLN A 98 -6.83 7.27 -17.86
N TYR A 99 -6.11 6.43 -17.09
CA TYR A 99 -5.85 6.70 -15.67
C TYR A 99 -5.14 8.04 -15.45
N ASP A 100 -4.09 8.31 -16.21
CA ASP A 100 -3.33 9.56 -16.11
C ASP A 100 -4.22 10.78 -16.43
N ALA A 101 -5.08 10.67 -17.46
CA ALA A 101 -6.04 11.73 -17.80
C ALA A 101 -7.09 11.96 -16.70
N GLU A 102 -7.62 10.90 -16.09
CA GLU A 102 -8.57 10.96 -14.98
C GLU A 102 -7.93 11.58 -13.73
N VAL A 103 -6.70 11.19 -13.40
CA VAL A 103 -5.92 11.76 -12.28
C VAL A 103 -5.62 13.23 -12.52
N ALA A 104 -5.18 13.59 -13.74
CA ALA A 104 -4.92 14.99 -14.09
C ALA A 104 -6.18 15.86 -13.96
N LYS A 105 -7.33 15.37 -14.45
CA LYS A 105 -8.63 16.05 -14.32
C LYS A 105 -9.03 16.21 -12.86
N ALA A 106 -8.96 15.13 -12.06
CA ALA A 106 -9.28 15.20 -10.63
C ALA A 106 -8.39 16.18 -9.88
N ASN A 107 -7.09 16.19 -10.17
CA ASN A 107 -6.15 17.13 -9.57
C ASN A 107 -6.48 18.59 -9.96
N GLN A 108 -6.85 18.84 -11.22
CA GLN A 108 -7.25 20.18 -11.68
C GLN A 108 -8.54 20.66 -11.00
N GLU A 109 -9.54 19.81 -10.83
CA GLU A 109 -10.79 20.13 -10.13
C GLU A 109 -10.58 20.39 -8.64
N LEU A 110 -9.63 19.67 -8.01
CA LEU A 110 -9.32 19.82 -6.58
C LEU A 110 -8.31 20.95 -6.29
N ALA A 111 -7.55 21.41 -7.29
CA ALA A 111 -6.53 22.43 -7.09
C ALA A 111 -7.03 23.70 -6.38
N PRO A 112 -8.19 24.32 -6.73
CA PRO A 112 -8.67 25.51 -6.05
C PRO A 112 -9.04 25.25 -4.58
N LEU A 113 -9.50 24.04 -4.24
CA LEU A 113 -9.80 23.66 -2.87
C LEU A 113 -8.53 23.60 -2.02
N TYR A 114 -7.48 22.96 -2.53
CA TYR A 114 -6.20 22.87 -1.81
C TYR A 114 -5.44 24.19 -1.78
N ALA A 115 -5.58 25.05 -2.81
CA ALA A 115 -4.98 26.38 -2.83
C ALA A 115 -5.42 27.24 -1.64
N LYS A 116 -6.67 27.10 -1.19
CA LYS A 116 -7.17 27.75 0.03
C LYS A 116 -6.29 27.46 1.25
N PHE A 117 -5.81 26.21 1.40
CA PHE A 117 -5.09 25.76 2.58
C PHE A 117 -3.58 25.94 2.46
N SER A 118 -3.02 25.96 1.25
CA SER A 118 -1.56 25.99 1.01
C SER A 118 -0.87 27.24 1.59
N GLY A 119 -1.60 28.37 1.72
CA GLY A 119 -1.08 29.60 2.30
C GLY A 119 -1.45 29.83 3.77
N MET A 120 -2.19 28.89 4.39
CA MET A 120 -2.65 29.04 5.77
C MET A 120 -1.64 28.44 6.75
N PRO A 121 -1.42 29.08 7.93
CA PRO A 121 -0.66 28.47 9.00
C PRO A 121 -1.25 27.12 9.43
N PRO A 122 -0.41 26.13 9.80
CA PRO A 122 -0.88 24.78 10.15
C PRO A 122 -1.93 24.77 11.28
N GLU A 123 -1.79 25.69 12.25
CA GLU A 123 -2.72 25.82 13.37
C GLU A 123 -4.12 26.28 12.95
N GLU A 124 -4.20 27.07 11.88
CA GLU A 124 -5.47 27.51 11.29
C GLU A 124 -6.07 26.40 10.42
N VAL A 125 -5.24 25.72 9.62
CA VAL A 125 -5.67 24.55 8.85
C VAL A 125 -6.25 23.48 9.79
N ALA A 126 -5.60 23.22 10.93
CA ALA A 126 -6.05 22.27 11.94
C ALA A 126 -7.37 22.66 12.64
N LYS A 127 -7.84 23.91 12.50
CA LYS A 127 -9.13 24.38 13.00
C LYS A 127 -10.23 24.39 11.95
N ASP A 128 -9.88 24.43 10.65
CA ASP A 128 -10.85 24.44 9.55
C ASP A 128 -11.53 23.08 9.42
N PRO A 129 -12.88 23.00 9.57
CA PRO A 129 -13.59 21.72 9.51
C PRO A 129 -13.46 21.01 8.16
N GLN A 130 -13.35 21.76 7.06
CA GLN A 130 -13.21 21.20 5.72
C GLN A 130 -11.82 20.59 5.52
N ALA A 131 -10.77 21.28 5.97
CA ALA A 131 -9.41 20.75 5.96
C ALA A 131 -9.29 19.49 6.81
N MET A 132 -9.91 19.49 8.00
CA MET A 132 -9.92 18.32 8.89
C MET A 132 -10.65 17.13 8.26
N ALA A 133 -11.79 17.34 7.59
CA ALA A 133 -12.50 16.28 6.89
C ALA A 133 -11.71 15.72 5.69
N ILE A 134 -10.93 16.56 5.01
CA ILE A 134 -10.01 16.12 3.93
C ILE A 134 -8.85 15.34 4.53
N GLY A 135 -8.20 15.87 5.58
CA GLY A 135 -7.08 15.25 6.28
C GLY A 135 -7.45 13.88 6.83
N ASP A 136 -8.64 13.74 7.42
CA ASP A 136 -9.18 12.47 7.89
C ASP A 136 -9.29 11.43 6.78
N ARG A 137 -9.85 11.80 5.62
CA ARG A 137 -9.95 10.90 4.46
C ARG A 137 -8.59 10.51 3.91
N LEU A 138 -7.66 11.46 3.81
CA LEU A 138 -6.28 11.16 3.40
C LEU A 138 -5.60 10.21 4.39
N PHE A 139 -5.80 10.42 5.70
CA PHE A 139 -5.27 9.57 6.75
C PHE A 139 -5.85 8.15 6.69
N MET A 140 -7.17 8.03 6.59
CA MET A 140 -7.84 6.74 6.50
C MET A 140 -7.38 5.91 5.29
N ASN A 141 -7.14 6.56 4.16
CA ASN A 141 -6.73 5.87 2.93
C ASN A 141 -5.25 5.50 2.89
N ASN A 142 -4.37 6.24 3.58
CA ASN A 142 -2.93 6.07 3.43
C ASN A 142 -2.19 5.70 4.72
N CYS A 143 -2.75 5.96 5.90
CA CYS A 143 -2.04 5.88 7.18
C CYS A 143 -2.69 4.92 8.18
N ALA A 144 -4.02 4.80 8.15
CA ALA A 144 -4.79 4.03 9.14
C ALA A 144 -4.42 2.54 9.19
N GLN A 145 -3.95 1.97 8.08
CA GLN A 145 -3.50 0.57 8.04
C GLN A 145 -2.40 0.29 9.08
N CYS A 146 -1.50 1.25 9.30
CA CYS A 146 -0.41 1.11 10.25
C CYS A 146 -0.70 1.82 11.58
N HIS A 147 -1.23 3.05 11.54
CA HIS A 147 -1.44 3.87 12.72
C HIS A 147 -2.81 3.70 13.40
N GLY A 148 -3.68 2.83 12.87
CA GLY A 148 -5.05 2.67 13.35
C GLY A 148 -5.99 3.75 12.82
N SER A 149 -7.29 3.46 12.75
CA SER A 149 -8.31 4.42 12.30
C SER A 149 -8.50 5.58 13.29
N ASP A 150 -8.18 5.35 14.56
CA ASP A 150 -8.17 6.32 15.64
C ASP A 150 -6.81 7.03 15.82
N ALA A 151 -5.84 6.70 14.96
CA ALA A 151 -4.46 7.20 14.98
C ALA A 151 -3.67 6.90 16.27
N ARG A 152 -4.15 5.96 17.12
CA ARG A 152 -3.49 5.58 18.39
C ARG A 152 -2.37 4.56 18.20
N GLY A 153 -2.15 4.12 16.97
CA GLY A 153 -1.09 3.17 16.66
C GLY A 153 -1.33 1.77 17.20
N SER A 154 -0.28 1.01 17.20
CA SER A 154 -0.24 -0.36 17.77
C SER A 154 1.22 -0.74 18.01
N LYS A 155 1.47 -1.97 18.48
CA LYS A 155 2.84 -2.44 18.70
C LYS A 155 3.69 -2.30 17.44
N GLY A 156 4.70 -1.46 17.49
CA GLY A 156 5.60 -1.15 16.38
C GLY A 156 5.20 0.06 15.52
N PHE A 157 3.99 0.61 15.73
CA PHE A 157 3.48 1.79 15.04
C PHE A 157 3.10 2.87 16.05
N PRO A 158 3.74 4.06 16.03
CA PRO A 158 3.54 5.08 17.04
C PRO A 158 2.11 5.62 17.06
N ASN A 159 1.67 5.99 18.27
CA ASN A 159 0.47 6.78 18.49
C ASN A 159 0.72 8.21 18.00
N LEU A 160 -0.19 8.75 17.23
CA LEU A 160 -0.11 10.11 16.65
C LEU A 160 -1.01 11.10 17.39
N THR A 161 -1.69 10.66 18.46
CA THR A 161 -2.60 11.49 19.25
C THR A 161 -1.99 11.97 20.56
N ASP A 162 -0.84 11.43 20.96
CA ASP A 162 -0.12 11.82 22.18
C ASP A 162 0.95 12.89 21.91
N LYS A 163 1.82 13.11 22.90
CA LYS A 163 2.92 14.10 22.83
C LYS A 163 4.29 13.45 22.65
N ASP A 164 4.33 12.12 22.54
CA ASP A 164 5.58 11.40 22.33
C ASP A 164 5.91 11.27 20.85
N TRP A 165 6.95 11.94 20.42
CA TRP A 165 7.36 12.03 19.02
C TRP A 165 8.82 11.61 18.84
N LEU A 166 9.06 10.53 18.15
CA LEU A 166 10.41 10.03 17.86
C LEU A 166 11.27 11.05 17.09
N HIS A 167 10.67 11.82 16.20
CA HIS A 167 11.39 12.78 15.32
C HIS A 167 10.96 14.24 15.54
N GLY A 168 10.19 14.50 16.60
CA GLY A 168 9.61 15.80 16.92
C GLY A 168 8.21 15.98 16.34
N GLY A 169 7.34 16.64 17.13
CA GLY A 169 5.92 16.81 16.86
C GLY A 169 5.54 18.18 16.26
N SER A 170 6.49 18.97 15.78
CA SER A 170 6.16 20.19 15.05
C SER A 170 5.59 19.85 13.67
N HIS A 171 4.78 20.75 13.10
CA HIS A 171 4.19 20.54 11.77
C HIS A 171 5.26 20.24 10.71
N GLU A 172 6.38 20.97 10.74
CA GLU A 172 7.50 20.80 9.79
C GLU A 172 8.11 19.40 9.91
N LYS A 173 8.23 18.86 11.13
CA LYS A 173 8.78 17.52 11.37
C LYS A 173 7.81 16.43 10.95
N ILE A 174 6.52 16.66 11.13
CA ILE A 174 5.48 15.76 10.63
C ILE A 174 5.47 15.78 9.08
N GLN A 175 5.50 16.97 8.48
CA GLN A 175 5.56 17.13 7.03
C GLN A 175 6.84 16.52 6.43
N GLU A 176 8.01 16.71 7.08
CA GLU A 176 9.24 16.05 6.68
C GLU A 176 9.13 14.53 6.72
N SER A 177 8.47 13.98 7.74
CA SER A 177 8.21 12.53 7.85
C SER A 177 7.31 12.00 6.75
N LEU A 178 6.29 12.78 6.35
CA LEU A 178 5.42 12.43 5.23
C LEU A 178 6.16 12.52 3.88
N LEU A 179 6.97 13.55 3.68
CA LEU A 179 7.71 13.75 2.43
C LEU A 179 8.79 12.70 2.21
N LYS A 180 9.63 12.45 3.22
CA LYS A 180 10.86 11.65 3.09
C LYS A 180 10.72 10.24 3.64
N GLY A 181 9.68 9.97 4.42
CA GLY A 181 9.61 8.78 5.26
C GLY A 181 10.58 8.85 6.44
N ARG A 182 10.65 7.76 7.21
CA ARG A 182 11.62 7.60 8.32
C ARG A 182 12.17 6.18 8.31
N ASN A 183 13.47 6.09 8.57
CA ASN A 183 14.16 4.82 8.79
C ASN A 183 14.76 4.86 10.20
N GLY A 184 14.22 4.07 11.11
CA GLY A 184 14.73 3.90 12.46
C GLY A 184 15.61 2.65 12.53
N LEU A 185 16.81 2.77 13.07
CA LEU A 185 17.73 1.66 13.28
C LEU A 185 18.31 1.69 14.68
N MET A 186 18.01 0.68 15.47
CA MET A 186 18.75 0.34 16.68
C MET A 186 19.59 -0.91 16.37
N PRO A 187 20.93 -0.84 16.34
CA PRO A 187 21.77 -2.01 16.09
C PRO A 187 21.72 -2.99 17.28
N PRO A 188 22.04 -4.29 17.08
CA PRO A 188 22.29 -5.21 18.18
C PRO A 188 23.46 -4.73 19.03
N MET A 189 23.25 -4.58 20.34
CA MET A 189 24.23 -3.99 21.27
C MET A 189 24.78 -4.98 22.30
N ALA A 190 24.30 -6.23 22.33
CA ALA A 190 24.66 -7.20 23.34
C ALA A 190 26.20 -7.38 23.49
N ALA A 191 26.90 -7.49 22.36
CA ALA A 191 28.37 -7.65 22.38
C ALA A 191 29.12 -6.45 23.02
N ALA A 192 28.57 -5.23 22.89
CA ALA A 192 29.14 -4.02 23.49
C ALA A 192 28.77 -3.87 24.97
N VAL A 193 27.63 -4.43 25.38
CA VAL A 193 27.18 -4.41 26.79
C VAL A 193 27.92 -5.42 27.64
N GLY A 194 28.12 -6.64 27.14
CA GLY A 194 28.88 -7.68 27.82
C GLY A 194 28.16 -9.03 27.91
N SER A 195 28.18 -9.65 29.10
CA SER A 195 27.55 -10.94 29.31
C SER A 195 25.99 -10.90 29.22
N PRO A 196 25.33 -12.03 29.06
CA PRO A 196 23.86 -12.08 29.12
C PRO A 196 23.30 -11.54 30.45
N GLU A 197 24.05 -11.64 31.56
CA GLU A 197 23.67 -11.06 32.85
C GLU A 197 23.78 -9.54 32.81
N ASP A 198 24.86 -8.99 32.20
CA ASP A 198 25.00 -7.55 32.02
C ASP A 198 23.86 -6.95 31.21
N VAL A 199 23.38 -7.68 30.19
CA VAL A 199 22.20 -7.25 29.37
C VAL A 199 20.93 -7.22 30.23
N ARG A 200 20.71 -8.23 31.10
CA ARG A 200 19.58 -8.21 32.03
C ARG A 200 19.68 -7.09 33.06
N ASN A 201 20.84 -6.87 33.60
CA ASN A 201 21.08 -5.77 34.54
C ASN A 201 20.82 -4.41 33.87
N LEU A 202 21.30 -4.22 32.65
CA LEU A 202 20.99 -3.02 31.84
C LEU A 202 19.50 -2.87 31.57
N ALA A 203 18.78 -3.96 31.27
CA ALA A 203 17.34 -3.90 31.08
C ALA A 203 16.61 -3.42 32.35
N GLN A 204 17.02 -3.85 33.54
CA GLN A 204 16.50 -3.35 34.82
C GLN A 204 16.82 -1.87 35.05
N TYR A 205 17.99 -1.41 34.66
CA TYR A 205 18.32 0.02 34.69
C TYR A 205 17.40 0.82 33.75
N VAL A 206 17.18 0.36 32.53
CA VAL A 206 16.26 1.03 31.57
C VAL A 206 14.85 1.10 32.14
N LEU A 207 14.33 0.02 32.76
CA LEU A 207 13.05 0.06 33.48
C LEU A 207 13.04 1.08 34.61
N SER A 208 14.16 1.25 35.33
CA SER A 208 14.24 2.24 36.41
C SER A 208 14.14 3.68 35.91
N LEU A 209 14.62 3.97 34.69
CA LEU A 209 14.52 5.30 34.08
C LEU A 209 13.07 5.74 33.92
N SER A 210 12.19 4.82 33.50
CA SER A 210 10.75 5.05 33.32
C SER A 210 9.94 4.91 34.62
N LYS A 211 10.61 4.73 35.76
CA LYS A 211 9.96 4.43 37.07
C LYS A 211 9.08 3.18 37.04
N SER A 212 9.28 2.31 36.06
CA SER A 212 8.62 1.02 35.99
C SER A 212 9.10 0.08 37.10
N PRO A 213 8.30 -0.93 37.52
CA PRO A 213 8.76 -1.96 38.45
C PRO A 213 10.04 -2.63 37.95
N HIS A 214 11.08 -2.66 38.80
CA HIS A 214 12.41 -3.18 38.47
C HIS A 214 13.11 -3.72 39.69
N ASP A 215 14.14 -4.53 39.50
CA ASP A 215 15.10 -4.95 40.53
C ASP A 215 16.16 -3.85 40.72
N SER A 216 16.12 -3.19 41.89
CA SER A 216 17.00 -2.06 42.19
C SER A 216 18.49 -2.45 42.26
N LEU A 217 18.82 -3.69 42.70
CA LEU A 217 20.21 -4.15 42.74
C LEU A 217 20.76 -4.36 41.32
N LYS A 218 19.99 -5.04 40.48
CA LYS A 218 20.34 -5.24 39.07
C LYS A 218 20.41 -3.91 38.32
N ALA A 219 19.49 -2.99 38.59
CA ALA A 219 19.49 -1.67 37.98
C ALA A 219 20.79 -0.90 38.34
N ALA A 220 21.25 -0.94 39.61
CA ALA A 220 22.51 -0.34 40.00
C ALA A 220 23.73 -0.97 39.28
N LEU A 221 23.72 -2.29 39.04
CA LEU A 221 24.75 -2.99 38.27
C LEU A 221 24.68 -2.66 36.76
N GLY A 222 23.47 -2.40 36.23
CA GLY A 222 23.22 -2.04 34.83
C GLY A 222 23.55 -0.59 34.49
N GLN A 223 23.49 0.33 35.45
CA GLN A 223 23.72 1.77 35.24
C GLN A 223 25.03 2.09 34.50
N PRO A 224 26.20 1.53 34.89
CA PRO A 224 27.46 1.82 34.18
C PRO A 224 27.44 1.33 32.72
N LYS A 225 26.67 0.32 32.42
CA LYS A 225 26.55 -0.27 31.06
C LYS A 225 25.73 0.61 30.10
N PHE A 226 24.91 1.54 30.63
CA PHE A 226 24.10 2.45 29.83
C PHE A 226 24.94 3.46 29.02
N THR A 227 26.19 3.64 29.35
CA THR A 227 27.12 4.50 28.57
C THR A 227 27.17 4.08 27.09
N THR A 228 27.01 2.79 26.76
CA THR A 228 26.96 2.28 25.39
C THR A 228 25.72 2.73 24.64
N CYS A 229 24.65 3.07 25.35
CA CYS A 229 23.35 3.46 24.80
C CYS A 229 23.18 4.99 24.74
N ALA A 230 23.95 5.72 25.55
CA ALA A 230 23.85 7.16 25.73
C ALA A 230 24.10 7.96 24.43
N ALA A 231 24.88 7.42 23.49
CA ALA A 231 25.16 8.07 22.20
C ALA A 231 23.90 8.32 21.39
N CYS A 232 22.89 7.40 21.46
CA CYS A 232 21.64 7.54 20.79
C CYS A 232 20.50 8.00 21.70
N HIS A 233 20.43 7.44 22.94
CA HIS A 233 19.31 7.70 23.84
C HIS A 233 19.54 8.88 24.80
N GLY A 234 20.69 9.54 24.71
CA GLY A 234 21.10 10.59 25.67
C GLY A 234 21.62 10.00 26.98
N ALA A 235 22.52 10.75 27.67
CA ALA A 235 23.06 10.33 28.97
C ALA A 235 21.96 10.26 30.05
N ASP A 236 20.91 11.05 29.90
CA ASP A 236 19.71 11.10 30.76
C ASP A 236 18.57 10.16 30.29
N GLY A 237 18.77 9.44 29.21
CA GLY A 237 17.78 8.50 28.64
C GLY A 237 16.60 9.16 27.91
N LYS A 238 16.60 10.49 27.70
CA LYS A 238 15.46 11.21 27.10
C LYS A 238 15.34 11.09 25.58
N GLY A 239 16.22 10.31 24.96
CA GLY A 239 16.19 10.09 23.53
C GLY A 239 16.84 11.19 22.70
N ASN A 240 16.68 11.08 21.38
CA ASN A 240 17.23 12.04 20.42
C ASN A 240 16.37 12.10 19.17
N HIS A 241 15.62 13.17 19.00
CA HIS A 241 14.74 13.39 17.85
C HIS A 241 15.46 13.41 16.49
N ALA A 242 16.73 13.81 16.45
CA ALA A 242 17.49 13.82 15.19
C ALA A 242 17.78 12.40 14.69
N LEU A 243 17.94 11.44 15.61
CA LEU A 243 18.18 10.04 15.30
C LEU A 243 16.89 9.18 15.33
N GLY A 244 15.79 9.73 15.85
CA GLY A 244 14.57 8.95 16.13
C GLY A 244 14.75 7.94 17.26
N ALA A 245 15.72 8.18 18.17
CA ALA A 245 15.93 7.36 19.33
C ALA A 245 14.89 7.71 20.41
N PRO A 246 14.10 6.75 20.91
CA PRO A 246 13.02 7.01 21.85
C PRO A 246 13.52 7.49 23.22
N ASN A 247 12.68 8.25 23.90
CA ASN A 247 12.79 8.55 25.31
C ASN A 247 12.58 7.26 26.11
N LEU A 248 13.49 6.94 27.01
CA LEU A 248 13.44 5.76 27.88
C LEU A 248 12.99 6.11 29.31
N THR A 249 12.62 7.37 29.54
CA THR A 249 12.24 7.85 30.88
C THR A 249 10.73 7.99 31.09
N ASP A 250 9.95 7.77 30.04
CA ASP A 250 8.49 7.75 30.05
C ASP A 250 7.92 6.33 30.14
N ASP A 251 6.60 6.20 30.07
CA ASP A 251 5.86 4.94 30.11
C ASP A 251 5.39 4.44 28.74
N ILE A 252 5.93 5.03 27.63
CA ILE A 252 5.54 4.71 26.27
C ILE A 252 6.51 3.70 25.67
N TRP A 253 6.01 2.48 25.40
CA TRP A 253 6.79 1.33 24.95
C TRP A 253 6.32 0.83 23.58
N LEU A 254 6.84 1.43 22.50
CA LEU A 254 6.42 1.14 21.13
C LEU A 254 6.56 -0.34 20.75
N HIS A 255 7.58 -1.05 21.25
CA HIS A 255 7.87 -2.44 20.88
C HIS A 255 7.54 -3.46 21.97
N GLY A 256 6.88 -3.03 23.03
CA GLY A 256 6.50 -3.84 24.18
C GLY A 256 7.30 -3.53 25.41
N TRP A 257 6.67 -3.77 26.56
CA TRP A 257 7.16 -3.44 27.88
C TRP A 257 7.78 -4.65 28.60
N GLY A 258 8.69 -4.37 29.50
CA GLY A 258 9.25 -5.32 30.45
C GLY A 258 10.65 -5.83 30.08
N GLU A 259 11.29 -6.52 31.04
CA GLU A 259 12.67 -7.01 30.93
C GLU A 259 12.92 -7.77 29.62
N ASN A 260 12.06 -8.76 29.33
CA ASN A 260 12.23 -9.62 28.16
C ASN A 260 12.18 -8.83 26.82
N ALA A 261 11.31 -7.82 26.74
CA ALA A 261 11.21 -6.97 25.54
C ALA A 261 12.48 -6.14 25.37
N ILE A 262 12.99 -5.55 26.44
CA ILE A 262 14.24 -4.74 26.42
C ILE A 262 15.45 -5.62 26.11
N VAL A 263 15.56 -6.80 26.76
CA VAL A 263 16.63 -7.77 26.48
C VAL A 263 16.62 -8.20 25.01
N ALA A 264 15.44 -8.52 24.47
CA ALA A 264 15.29 -8.87 23.06
C ALA A 264 15.73 -7.71 22.13
N MET A 265 15.39 -6.48 22.50
CA MET A 265 15.79 -5.28 21.75
C MET A 265 17.30 -5.07 21.77
N ILE A 266 17.96 -5.23 22.92
CA ILE A 266 19.42 -5.09 23.04
C ILE A 266 20.14 -6.20 22.25
N ASN A 267 19.63 -7.45 22.31
CA ASN A 267 20.25 -8.57 21.65
C ASN A 267 20.12 -8.54 20.13
N ASN A 268 18.93 -8.21 19.64
CA ASN A 268 18.60 -8.38 18.21
C ASN A 268 18.58 -7.06 17.43
N GLY A 269 18.56 -5.94 18.15
CA GLY A 269 18.31 -4.64 17.55
C GLY A 269 16.91 -4.52 16.96
N LYS A 270 16.66 -3.42 16.24
CA LYS A 270 15.40 -3.18 15.54
C LYS A 270 15.61 -2.27 14.33
N ALA A 271 15.05 -2.65 13.21
CA ALA A 271 14.88 -1.79 12.03
C ALA A 271 13.39 -1.53 11.81
N ASN A 272 13.02 -0.28 11.62
CA ASN A 272 11.66 0.15 11.32
C ASN A 272 11.68 1.10 10.14
N GLN A 273 10.62 1.07 9.34
CA GLN A 273 10.48 1.97 8.21
C GLN A 273 9.07 2.56 8.15
N MET A 274 8.96 3.86 8.07
CA MET A 274 7.77 4.59 7.61
C MET A 274 8.05 5.03 6.17
N PRO A 275 7.28 4.56 5.17
CA PRO A 275 7.51 4.93 3.78
C PRO A 275 7.19 6.39 3.51
N ALA A 276 7.92 7.01 2.59
CA ALA A 276 7.59 8.34 2.06
C ALA A 276 6.24 8.31 1.35
N GLN A 277 5.49 9.39 1.49
CA GLN A 277 4.22 9.60 0.79
C GLN A 277 4.35 10.55 -0.41
N ALA A 278 5.51 11.19 -0.58
CA ALA A 278 5.82 11.92 -1.82
C ALA A 278 5.70 11.00 -3.04
N GLY A 279 5.10 11.51 -4.11
CA GLY A 279 4.79 10.72 -5.31
C GLY A 279 3.45 9.97 -5.27
N LYS A 280 2.86 9.78 -4.09
CA LYS A 280 1.48 9.29 -3.93
C LYS A 280 0.50 10.44 -3.66
N LEU A 281 0.93 11.40 -2.86
CA LEU A 281 0.18 12.58 -2.49
C LEU A 281 0.89 13.83 -3.01
N THR A 282 0.10 14.83 -3.44
CA THR A 282 0.61 16.14 -3.86
C THR A 282 1.05 16.96 -2.64
N ASP A 283 1.91 17.97 -2.84
CA ASP A 283 2.39 18.83 -1.74
C ASP A 283 1.24 19.50 -0.96
N PRO A 284 0.17 20.04 -1.61
CA PRO A 284 -0.98 20.56 -0.88
C PRO A 284 -1.73 19.52 -0.05
N GLN A 285 -1.83 18.27 -0.53
CA GLN A 285 -2.40 17.17 0.23
C GLN A 285 -1.54 16.81 1.45
N LEU A 286 -0.22 16.79 1.27
CA LEU A 286 0.73 16.56 2.36
C LEU A 286 0.68 17.63 3.42
N HIS A 287 0.49 18.92 3.03
CA HIS A 287 0.33 20.04 3.96
C HIS A 287 -0.95 19.89 4.82
N VAL A 288 -2.09 19.59 4.19
CA VAL A 288 -3.35 19.35 4.90
C VAL A 288 -3.26 18.12 5.80
N LEU A 289 -2.67 17.03 5.32
CA LEU A 289 -2.47 15.80 6.11
C LEU A 289 -1.55 16.03 7.31
N ALA A 290 -0.45 16.78 7.14
CA ALA A 290 0.45 17.13 8.24
C ALA A 290 -0.26 17.98 9.29
N SER A 291 -1.07 18.95 8.86
CA SER A 291 -1.88 19.80 9.75
C SER A 291 -2.95 18.98 10.49
N TYR A 292 -3.55 18.00 9.83
CA TYR A 292 -4.48 17.06 10.45
C TYR A 292 -3.80 16.26 11.56
N VAL A 293 -2.67 15.60 11.26
CA VAL A 293 -1.92 14.80 12.24
C VAL A 293 -1.41 15.66 13.39
N TRP A 294 -0.90 16.87 13.11
CA TRP A 294 -0.53 17.84 14.14
C TRP A 294 -1.73 18.21 15.04
N GLY A 295 -2.89 18.38 14.45
CA GLY A 295 -4.14 18.67 15.15
C GLY A 295 -4.58 17.54 16.09
N LEU A 296 -4.33 16.28 15.77
CA LEU A 296 -4.68 15.13 16.60
C LEU A 296 -4.01 15.21 17.98
N SER A 297 -2.72 15.56 18.04
CA SER A 297 -1.97 15.66 19.28
C SER A 297 -2.14 17.01 19.99
N ASN A 298 -2.50 18.08 19.27
CA ASN A 298 -2.60 19.43 19.82
C ASN A 298 -4.04 19.88 20.10
N ASN A 299 -5.05 19.14 19.60
CA ASN A 299 -6.47 19.47 19.82
C ASN A 299 -7.29 18.21 20.16
N PRO A 300 -7.02 17.58 21.32
CA PRO A 300 -7.57 16.26 21.68
C PRO A 300 -9.10 16.21 21.81
N ALA A 301 -9.77 17.36 21.97
CA ALA A 301 -11.23 17.40 22.04
C ALA A 301 -11.95 16.90 20.78
N LYS A 302 -11.28 16.88 19.62
CA LYS A 302 -11.82 16.37 18.35
C LYS A 302 -11.57 14.86 18.14
N VAL A 303 -10.63 14.27 18.88
CA VAL A 303 -10.30 12.82 18.80
C VAL A 303 -11.25 12.00 19.67
N ALA A 304 -11.76 12.58 20.76
CA ALA A 304 -12.70 11.93 21.67
C ALA A 304 -14.13 11.80 21.11
N ALA A 305 -14.42 12.45 19.98
CA ALA A 305 -15.75 12.46 19.35
C ALA A 305 -15.90 11.40 18.22
N LYS A 306 -14.91 10.53 18.02
CA LYS A 306 -14.93 9.35 17.16
C LYS A 306 -14.94 8.07 18.01
#